data_e857309e8e8c692d49f6dab1612bbd7c
#
_entry.id   e857309e8e8c692d49f6dab1612bbd7c
#
_cell.length_a   1.000
_cell.length_b   1.000
_cell.length_c   1.000
_cell.angle_alpha   90.00
_cell.angle_beta   90.00
_cell.angle_gamma   90.00
#
_symmetry.space_group_name_H-M   'P 1'
#
loop_
_entity.id
_entity.type
_entity.pdbx_description
1 polymer ?
#
loop_
_entity_poly.entity_id
_entity_poly.type
_entity_poly.pdbx_seq_one_letter_code
_entity_poly.pdbx_strand_id
1 'polypeptide(L)'
;QNRMQWLYPVEMRLKVKNGINNTTLIDDSYSSDFQSLKIALDFLESQKQYKNKTVILSDIFQSGLSNEELYTKVAQLIKNNKINRIIGIGETISSFKHKFTNCVIFKNTADFFLNFNYLNFRNETILIKGARHFQFEEIVAALEQKTHETVLEINLNSISHNLSFYKSKLKPITKMMAMVKAFGYGNGG
;
A
#
# COMPACT_ATOMS: atom_id res chain seq x y z
N GLN A 1 16.36 -27.83 -3.94
CA GLN A 1 15.21 -27.30 -4.71
C GLN A 1 14.13 -26.61 -3.85
N ASN A 2 14.26 -26.54 -2.50
CA ASN A 2 13.19 -26.02 -1.62
C ASN A 2 13.44 -24.62 -1.01
N ARG A 3 14.38 -23.82 -1.54
CA ARG A 3 14.64 -22.46 -1.01
C ARG A 3 13.73 -21.37 -1.57
N MET A 4 12.99 -21.61 -2.64
CA MET A 4 12.09 -20.60 -3.23
C MET A 4 10.74 -20.46 -2.50
N GLN A 5 10.37 -21.38 -1.62
CA GLN A 5 9.10 -21.35 -0.87
C GLN A 5 9.10 -20.35 0.32
N TRP A 6 10.25 -19.74 0.66
CA TRP A 6 10.40 -18.83 1.80
C TRP A 6 10.61 -17.36 1.40
N LEU A 7 10.42 -17.04 0.11
CA LEU A 7 10.46 -15.63 -0.31
C LEU A 7 9.13 -14.97 0.03
N TYR A 8 9.11 -14.23 1.12
CA TYR A 8 8.00 -13.33 1.41
C TYR A 8 7.90 -12.30 0.28
N PRO A 9 6.69 -11.99 -0.22
CA PRO A 9 6.51 -10.90 -1.17
C PRO A 9 7.08 -9.62 -0.57
N VAL A 10 7.89 -8.90 -1.33
CA VAL A 10 8.36 -7.58 -0.89
C VAL A 10 7.13 -6.69 -0.79
N GLU A 11 6.88 -6.13 0.39
CA GLU A 11 5.79 -5.18 0.59
C GLU A 11 5.91 -3.99 -0.37
N MET A 12 4.78 -3.40 -0.75
CA MET A 12 4.69 -2.25 -1.66
C MET A 12 5.16 -2.52 -3.11
N ARG A 13 5.19 -3.80 -3.56
CA ARG A 13 5.51 -4.18 -4.94
C ARG A 13 4.47 -5.16 -5.47
N LEU A 14 3.56 -4.66 -6.32
CA LEU A 14 2.48 -5.42 -6.98
C LEU A 14 1.67 -6.30 -6.02
N LYS A 15 1.49 -5.86 -4.77
CA LYS A 15 0.70 -6.59 -3.77
C LYS A 15 -0.78 -6.34 -3.99
N VAL A 16 -1.54 -7.40 -4.16
CA VAL A 16 -3.01 -7.30 -4.29
C VAL A 16 -3.65 -7.29 -2.91
N LYS A 17 -4.55 -6.33 -2.68
CA LYS A 17 -5.28 -6.13 -1.42
C LYS A 17 -6.76 -5.87 -1.70
N ASN A 18 -7.60 -6.21 -0.73
CA ASN A 18 -9.01 -5.80 -0.78
C ASN A 18 -9.14 -4.33 -0.38
N GLY A 19 -9.86 -3.57 -1.18
CA GLY A 19 -10.14 -2.17 -0.88
C GLY A 19 -11.58 -1.94 -0.43
N ILE A 20 -11.83 -0.72 0.08
CA ILE A 20 -13.17 -0.26 0.45
C ILE A 20 -14.10 -0.25 -0.78
N ASN A 21 -15.42 -0.22 -0.55
CA ASN A 21 -16.45 -0.07 -1.58
C ASN A 21 -16.32 -1.07 -2.75
N ASN A 22 -15.96 -2.31 -2.44
CA ASN A 22 -15.82 -3.37 -3.44
C ASN A 22 -14.76 -3.01 -4.50
N THR A 23 -13.58 -2.59 -4.06
CA THR A 23 -12.42 -2.33 -4.93
C THR A 23 -11.32 -3.35 -4.70
N THR A 24 -10.48 -3.56 -5.69
CA THR A 24 -9.23 -4.31 -5.57
C THR A 24 -8.07 -3.34 -5.75
N LEU A 25 -7.14 -3.33 -4.81
CA LEU A 25 -5.96 -2.50 -4.85
C LEU A 25 -4.76 -3.30 -5.33
N ILE A 26 -3.94 -2.70 -6.17
CA ILE A 26 -2.61 -3.19 -6.52
C ILE A 26 -1.63 -2.17 -5.96
N ASP A 27 -0.98 -2.56 -4.86
CA ASP A 27 0.00 -1.72 -4.16
C ASP A 27 1.37 -1.88 -4.80
N ASP A 28 1.82 -0.85 -5.51
CA ASP A 28 3.15 -0.72 -6.11
C ASP A 28 3.74 0.67 -5.78
N SER A 29 3.62 1.05 -4.51
CA SER A 29 3.91 2.39 -3.99
C SER A 29 5.39 2.62 -3.62
N TYR A 30 6.28 1.70 -3.95
CA TYR A 30 7.71 1.81 -3.59
C TYR A 30 8.55 2.60 -4.59
N SER A 31 8.31 2.43 -5.88
CA SER A 31 9.10 3.04 -6.95
C SER A 31 8.21 3.54 -8.09
N SER A 32 8.66 4.61 -8.74
CA SER A 32 7.98 5.18 -9.90
C SER A 32 8.98 5.45 -11.01
N ASP A 33 9.29 4.41 -11.78
CA ASP A 33 10.06 4.47 -13.01
C ASP A 33 9.24 3.94 -14.20
N PHE A 34 9.67 4.29 -15.43
CA PHE A 34 8.90 3.97 -16.63
C PHE A 34 8.78 2.47 -16.92
N GLN A 35 9.84 1.69 -16.66
CA GLN A 35 9.83 0.25 -16.94
C GLN A 35 8.94 -0.52 -15.96
N SER A 36 9.04 -0.18 -14.67
CA SER A 36 8.17 -0.77 -13.65
C SER A 36 6.70 -0.37 -13.84
N LEU A 37 6.41 0.84 -14.36
CA LEU A 37 5.06 1.23 -14.72
C LEU A 37 4.46 0.32 -15.80
N LYS A 38 5.24 -0.03 -16.84
CA LYS A 38 4.78 -0.93 -17.89
C LYS A 38 4.38 -2.29 -17.30
N ILE A 39 5.24 -2.88 -16.47
CA ILE A 39 4.97 -4.16 -15.80
C ILE A 39 3.70 -4.08 -14.93
N ALA A 40 3.55 -2.99 -14.17
CA ALA A 40 2.40 -2.78 -13.31
C ALA A 40 1.08 -2.63 -14.09
N LEU A 41 1.12 -1.98 -15.25
CA LEU A 41 -0.06 -1.86 -16.13
C LEU A 41 -0.43 -3.19 -16.79
N ASP A 42 0.56 -3.97 -17.23
CA ASP A 42 0.32 -5.33 -17.77
C ASP A 42 -0.29 -6.23 -16.68
N PHE A 43 0.18 -6.11 -15.44
CA PHE A 43 -0.41 -6.81 -14.30
C PHE A 43 -1.84 -6.34 -14.01
N LEU A 44 -2.10 -5.03 -14.03
CA LEU A 44 -3.45 -4.47 -13.88
C LEU A 44 -4.39 -4.96 -14.99
N GLU A 45 -3.90 -5.08 -16.24
CA GLU A 45 -4.71 -5.59 -17.35
C GLU A 45 -5.09 -7.06 -17.14
N SER A 46 -4.21 -7.86 -16.53
CA SER A 46 -4.47 -9.28 -16.24
C SER A 46 -5.60 -9.48 -15.21
N GLN A 47 -5.89 -8.46 -14.38
CA GLN A 47 -6.97 -8.53 -13.40
C GLN A 47 -8.33 -8.41 -14.08
N LYS A 48 -9.14 -9.48 -13.97
CA LYS A 48 -10.44 -9.62 -14.65
C LYS A 48 -11.64 -9.31 -13.74
N GLN A 49 -11.40 -9.05 -12.44
CA GLN A 49 -12.46 -8.93 -11.44
C GLN A 49 -13.41 -7.76 -11.74
N TYR A 50 -12.87 -6.62 -12.15
CA TYR A 50 -13.65 -5.43 -12.50
C TYR A 50 -13.31 -4.93 -13.90
N LYS A 51 -14.35 -4.41 -14.58
CA LYS A 51 -14.19 -3.73 -15.88
C LYS A 51 -13.44 -2.40 -15.74
N ASN A 52 -13.76 -1.65 -14.68
CA ASN A 52 -13.20 -0.33 -14.44
C ASN A 52 -11.79 -0.46 -13.83
N LYS A 53 -10.87 0.31 -14.40
CA LYS A 53 -9.47 0.34 -13.98
C LYS A 53 -9.04 1.78 -13.78
N THR A 54 -8.55 2.06 -12.58
CA THR A 54 -8.00 3.37 -12.20
C THR A 54 -6.51 3.22 -11.90
N VAL A 55 -5.73 4.20 -12.31
CA VAL A 55 -4.31 4.31 -11.96
C VAL A 55 -4.10 5.58 -11.14
N ILE A 56 -3.53 5.44 -9.94
CA ILE A 56 -3.02 6.55 -9.14
C ILE A 56 -1.51 6.56 -9.34
N LEU A 57 -0.98 7.61 -9.96
CA LEU A 57 0.41 7.69 -10.41
C LEU A 57 1.07 8.96 -9.89
N SER A 58 2.25 8.82 -9.27
CA SER A 58 3.11 9.96 -8.94
C SER A 58 3.94 10.43 -10.12
N ASP A 59 4.70 11.49 -9.94
CA ASP A 59 5.78 11.83 -10.86
C ASP A 59 6.71 10.62 -11.06
N ILE A 60 7.22 10.49 -12.30
CA ILE A 60 8.12 9.42 -12.71
C ILE A 60 9.54 9.97 -12.76
N PHE A 61 10.45 9.26 -12.11
CA PHE A 61 11.86 9.65 -12.02
C PHE A 61 12.77 8.70 -12.80
N GLN A 62 14.00 9.14 -13.03
CA GLN A 62 15.09 8.30 -13.58
C GLN A 62 14.75 7.61 -14.91
N SER A 63 13.97 8.25 -15.77
CA SER A 63 13.59 7.67 -17.06
C SER A 63 14.67 7.75 -18.14
N GLY A 64 15.65 8.66 -17.99
CA GLY A 64 16.60 8.98 -19.02
C GLY A 64 16.02 9.69 -20.26
N LEU A 65 14.73 10.02 -20.22
CA LEU A 65 13.98 10.71 -21.28
C LEU A 65 13.67 12.15 -20.87
N SER A 66 13.41 13.01 -21.86
CA SER A 66 12.80 14.30 -21.57
C SER A 66 11.39 14.10 -21.00
N ASN A 67 10.91 15.03 -20.17
CA ASN A 67 9.57 14.93 -19.60
C ASN A 67 8.48 14.85 -20.70
N GLU A 68 8.66 15.57 -21.80
CA GLU A 68 7.75 15.56 -22.94
C GLU A 68 7.64 14.16 -23.57
N GLU A 69 8.77 13.51 -23.83
CA GLU A 69 8.82 12.16 -24.37
C GLU A 69 8.29 11.13 -23.38
N LEU A 70 8.67 11.25 -22.10
CA LEU A 70 8.25 10.38 -21.04
C LEU A 70 6.73 10.34 -20.92
N TYR A 71 6.10 11.51 -20.72
CA TYR A 71 4.66 11.58 -20.52
C TYR A 71 3.85 11.30 -21.80
N THR A 72 4.44 11.48 -22.98
CA THR A 72 3.85 11.00 -24.24
C THR A 72 3.80 9.47 -24.25
N LYS A 73 4.88 8.80 -23.88
CA LYS A 73 4.91 7.31 -23.77
C LYS A 73 4.00 6.80 -22.67
N VAL A 74 3.94 7.47 -21.51
CA VAL A 74 3.03 7.12 -20.41
C VAL A 74 1.57 7.21 -20.87
N ALA A 75 1.19 8.30 -21.53
CA ALA A 75 -0.18 8.47 -22.02
C ALA A 75 -0.54 7.37 -23.04
N GLN A 76 0.39 6.99 -23.90
CA GLN A 76 0.18 5.89 -24.84
C GLN A 76 0.03 4.54 -24.13
N LEU A 77 0.81 4.25 -23.09
CA LEU A 77 0.66 3.05 -22.29
C LEU A 77 -0.71 3.00 -21.58
N ILE A 78 -1.14 4.10 -20.97
CA ILE A 78 -2.45 4.23 -20.31
C ILE A 78 -3.58 3.92 -21.31
N LYS A 79 -3.50 4.48 -22.51
CA LYS A 79 -4.49 4.26 -23.59
C LYS A 79 -4.50 2.80 -24.07
N ASN A 80 -3.32 2.22 -24.31
CA ASN A 80 -3.17 0.84 -24.80
C ASN A 80 -3.72 -0.18 -23.79
N ASN A 81 -3.54 0.06 -22.49
CA ASN A 81 -4.03 -0.78 -21.40
C ASN A 81 -5.51 -0.50 -21.03
N LYS A 82 -6.21 0.34 -21.81
CA LYS A 82 -7.65 0.66 -21.63
C LYS A 82 -7.98 1.13 -20.20
N ILE A 83 -7.12 1.96 -19.62
CA ILE A 83 -7.34 2.53 -18.30
C ILE A 83 -8.48 3.55 -18.37
N ASN A 84 -9.48 3.39 -17.50
CA ASN A 84 -10.67 4.24 -17.51
C ASN A 84 -10.44 5.60 -16.88
N ARG A 85 -9.61 5.66 -15.83
CA ARG A 85 -9.33 6.89 -15.08
C ARG A 85 -7.89 6.94 -14.63
N ILE A 86 -7.27 8.10 -14.72
CA ILE A 86 -5.95 8.37 -14.14
C ILE A 86 -6.06 9.47 -13.09
N ILE A 87 -5.38 9.28 -11.98
CA ILE A 87 -5.20 10.28 -10.92
C ILE A 87 -3.70 10.52 -10.81
N GLY A 88 -3.27 11.69 -11.27
CA GLY A 88 -1.87 12.10 -11.21
C GLY A 88 -1.59 12.92 -9.95
N ILE A 89 -0.48 12.63 -9.26
CA ILE A 89 -0.06 13.35 -8.06
C ILE A 89 1.39 13.79 -8.23
N GLY A 90 1.61 15.08 -8.34
CA GLY A 90 2.92 15.69 -8.54
C GLY A 90 2.90 16.87 -9.48
N GLU A 91 3.94 17.69 -9.44
CA GLU A 91 4.04 18.90 -10.25
C GLU A 91 4.35 18.59 -11.73
N THR A 92 5.20 17.59 -11.95
CA THR A 92 5.61 17.22 -13.31
C THR A 92 4.44 16.60 -14.07
N ILE A 93 3.77 15.60 -13.51
CA ILE A 93 2.60 14.98 -14.15
C ILE A 93 1.47 15.98 -14.35
N SER A 94 1.32 16.95 -13.44
CA SER A 94 0.33 18.03 -13.56
C SER A 94 0.54 18.87 -14.80
N SER A 95 1.77 19.19 -15.15
CA SER A 95 2.15 19.98 -16.33
C SER A 95 1.78 19.26 -17.65
N PHE A 96 1.69 17.93 -17.62
CA PHE A 96 1.33 17.10 -18.78
C PHE A 96 -0.09 16.55 -18.75
N LYS A 97 -0.97 17.10 -17.91
CA LYS A 97 -2.39 16.71 -17.82
C LYS A 97 -3.09 16.60 -19.18
N HIS A 98 -2.78 17.51 -20.10
CA HIS A 98 -3.38 17.60 -21.43
C HIS A 98 -3.15 16.34 -22.30
N LYS A 99 -2.15 15.49 -21.96
CA LYS A 99 -1.87 14.24 -22.68
C LYS A 99 -2.77 13.08 -22.26
N PHE A 100 -3.48 13.21 -21.14
CA PHE A 100 -4.30 12.15 -20.58
C PHE A 100 -5.79 12.42 -20.77
N THR A 101 -6.52 11.38 -21.12
CA THR A 101 -7.99 11.40 -21.14
C THR A 101 -8.50 10.99 -19.76
N ASN A 102 -9.58 11.63 -19.28
CA ASN A 102 -10.18 11.36 -17.95
C ASN A 102 -9.14 11.38 -16.80
N CYS A 103 -8.48 12.51 -16.69
CA CYS A 103 -7.40 12.72 -15.72
C CYS A 103 -7.78 13.73 -14.64
N VAL A 104 -7.63 13.33 -13.38
CA VAL A 104 -7.70 14.21 -12.21
C VAL A 104 -6.28 14.42 -11.70
N ILE A 105 -5.93 15.66 -11.36
CA ILE A 105 -4.57 16.00 -10.94
C ILE A 105 -4.58 16.66 -9.57
N PHE A 106 -3.60 16.27 -8.75
CA PHE A 106 -3.28 16.88 -7.47
C PHE A 106 -1.80 17.25 -7.40
N LYS A 107 -1.47 18.34 -6.73
CA LYS A 107 -0.08 18.77 -6.60
C LYS A 107 0.74 17.84 -5.70
N ASN A 108 0.11 17.30 -4.67
CA ASN A 108 0.75 16.43 -3.68
C ASN A 108 -0.30 15.50 -3.03
N THR A 109 0.14 14.61 -2.18
CA THR A 109 -0.71 13.64 -1.48
C THR A 109 -1.68 14.31 -0.51
N ALA A 110 -1.29 15.43 0.11
CA ALA A 110 -2.20 16.18 0.98
C ALA A 110 -3.40 16.75 0.22
N ASP A 111 -3.18 17.33 -0.97
CA ASP A 111 -4.25 17.81 -1.86
C ASP A 111 -5.17 16.66 -2.29
N PHE A 112 -4.62 15.49 -2.55
CA PHE A 112 -5.41 14.29 -2.85
C PHE A 112 -6.35 13.96 -1.69
N PHE A 113 -5.87 13.96 -0.45
CA PHE A 113 -6.69 13.66 0.72
C PHE A 113 -7.78 14.70 1.00
N LEU A 114 -7.54 15.97 0.75
CA LEU A 114 -8.56 17.02 0.85
C LEU A 114 -9.75 16.76 -0.09
N ASN A 115 -9.51 16.05 -1.20
CA ASN A 115 -10.51 15.75 -2.22
C ASN A 115 -10.93 14.28 -2.26
N PHE A 116 -10.46 13.46 -1.31
CA PHE A 116 -10.62 12.01 -1.32
C PHE A 116 -12.08 11.55 -1.49
N ASN A 117 -13.00 12.16 -0.73
CA ASN A 117 -14.42 11.81 -0.77
C ASN A 117 -15.09 12.05 -2.13
N TYR A 118 -14.61 13.01 -2.92
CA TYR A 118 -15.15 13.30 -4.25
C TYR A 118 -14.70 12.30 -5.32
N LEU A 119 -13.65 11.52 -5.06
CA LEU A 119 -13.09 10.56 -6.00
C LEU A 119 -13.95 9.30 -6.17
N ASN A 120 -14.81 9.00 -5.21
CA ASN A 120 -15.87 7.96 -5.25
C ASN A 120 -15.38 6.62 -5.84
N PHE A 121 -14.37 6.02 -5.19
CA PHE A 121 -13.84 4.72 -5.59
C PHE A 121 -14.86 3.62 -5.29
N ARG A 122 -15.26 2.87 -6.33
CA ARG A 122 -16.19 1.72 -6.21
C ARG A 122 -16.15 0.79 -7.41
N ASN A 123 -16.28 -0.52 -7.16
CA ASN A 123 -16.39 -1.55 -8.21
C ASN A 123 -15.32 -1.41 -9.30
N GLU A 124 -14.07 -1.25 -8.90
CA GLU A 124 -12.93 -1.04 -9.80
C GLU A 124 -11.65 -1.67 -9.25
N THR A 125 -10.68 -1.91 -10.15
CA THR A 125 -9.32 -2.25 -9.77
C THR A 125 -8.46 -0.99 -9.82
N ILE A 126 -7.72 -0.72 -8.75
CA ILE A 126 -6.93 0.49 -8.58
C ILE A 126 -5.46 0.11 -8.48
N LEU A 127 -4.65 0.54 -9.44
CA LEU A 127 -3.19 0.48 -9.32
C LEU A 127 -2.70 1.75 -8.63
N ILE A 128 -1.95 1.57 -7.55
CA ILE A 128 -1.34 2.67 -6.78
C ILE A 128 0.17 2.57 -6.99
N LYS A 129 0.70 3.46 -7.84
CA LYS A 129 2.11 3.47 -8.22
C LYS A 129 2.74 4.83 -7.96
N GLY A 130 3.63 4.88 -6.99
CA GLY A 130 4.25 6.13 -6.57
C GLY A 130 5.69 5.98 -6.14
N ALA A 131 6.46 7.05 -6.30
CA ALA A 131 7.79 7.14 -5.72
C ALA A 131 7.67 7.36 -4.20
N ARG A 132 8.59 6.79 -3.45
CA ARG A 132 8.54 6.74 -1.97
C ARG A 132 8.33 8.10 -1.30
N HIS A 133 8.86 9.19 -1.84
CA HIS A 133 8.71 10.51 -1.23
C HIS A 133 7.28 11.11 -1.34
N PHE A 134 6.40 10.51 -2.17
CA PHE A 134 4.98 10.87 -2.22
C PHE A 134 4.14 10.18 -1.14
N GLN A 135 4.70 9.26 -0.36
CA GLN A 135 4.01 8.57 0.74
C GLN A 135 2.72 7.89 0.31
N PHE A 136 2.74 7.21 -0.84
CA PHE A 136 1.56 6.55 -1.40
C PHE A 136 1.05 5.38 -0.55
N GLU A 137 1.86 4.89 0.39
CA GLU A 137 1.43 3.98 1.44
C GLU A 137 0.25 4.53 2.26
N GLU A 138 0.15 5.86 2.43
CA GLU A 138 -1.00 6.50 3.08
C GLU A 138 -2.28 6.36 2.24
N ILE A 139 -2.16 6.47 0.90
CA ILE A 139 -3.28 6.27 -0.03
C ILE A 139 -3.73 4.81 0.02
N VAL A 140 -2.77 3.87 0.03
CA VAL A 140 -3.07 2.44 0.18
C VAL A 140 -3.82 2.20 1.49
N ALA A 141 -3.32 2.72 2.62
CA ALA A 141 -3.95 2.54 3.93
C ALA A 141 -5.37 3.14 4.02
N ALA A 142 -5.63 4.25 3.30
CA ALA A 142 -6.94 4.88 3.24
C ALA A 142 -7.95 4.11 2.38
N LEU A 143 -7.48 3.43 1.34
CA LEU A 143 -8.30 2.66 0.42
C LEU A 143 -8.42 1.18 0.82
N GLU A 144 -7.51 0.67 1.64
CA GLU A 144 -7.51 -0.73 2.07
C GLU A 144 -8.70 -1.02 2.98
N GLN A 145 -9.41 -2.10 2.69
CA GLN A 145 -10.47 -2.57 3.56
C GLN A 145 -9.82 -3.11 4.83
N LYS A 146 -10.04 -2.42 5.95
CA LYS A 146 -9.61 -2.91 7.26
C LYS A 146 -10.39 -4.18 7.56
N THR A 147 -9.76 -5.32 7.43
CA THR A 147 -10.24 -6.55 8.03
C THR A 147 -10.16 -6.36 9.54
N HIS A 148 -11.18 -6.83 10.27
CA HIS A 148 -11.09 -6.87 11.73
C HIS A 148 -9.95 -7.82 12.09
N GLU A 149 -8.76 -7.26 12.29
CA GLU A 149 -7.67 -8.01 12.91
C GLU A 149 -7.99 -8.16 14.38
N THR A 150 -8.05 -9.39 14.86
CA THR A 150 -8.06 -9.64 16.30
C THR A 150 -6.69 -9.27 16.83
N VAL A 151 -6.60 -8.11 17.45
CA VAL A 151 -5.35 -7.62 18.06
C VAL A 151 -5.31 -8.12 19.49
N LEU A 152 -4.28 -8.88 19.83
CA LEU A 152 -3.95 -9.20 21.21
C LEU A 152 -3.02 -8.12 21.77
N GLU A 153 -3.56 -7.24 22.59
CA GLU A 153 -2.76 -6.24 23.29
C GLU A 153 -2.23 -6.80 24.61
N ILE A 154 -0.91 -6.77 24.79
CA ILE A 154 -0.25 -7.20 26.01
C ILE A 154 0.37 -6.00 26.71
N ASN A 155 -0.17 -5.67 27.87
CA ASN A 155 0.39 -4.62 28.71
C ASN A 155 1.45 -5.19 29.65
N LEU A 156 2.73 -5.00 29.30
CA LEU A 156 3.86 -5.50 30.10
C LEU A 156 3.91 -4.90 31.51
N ASN A 157 3.46 -3.65 31.69
CA ASN A 157 3.38 -3.06 33.02
C ASN A 157 2.34 -3.76 33.90
N SER A 158 1.22 -4.18 33.34
CA SER A 158 0.20 -4.95 34.03
C SER A 158 0.72 -6.34 34.43
N ILE A 159 1.48 -6.99 33.55
CA ILE A 159 2.14 -8.27 33.86
C ILE A 159 3.14 -8.11 35.02
N SER A 160 3.98 -7.10 34.96
CA SER A 160 4.97 -6.79 36.01
C SER A 160 4.28 -6.46 37.35
N HIS A 161 3.21 -5.67 37.30
CA HIS A 161 2.40 -5.36 38.47
C HIS A 161 1.79 -6.63 39.11
N ASN A 162 1.19 -7.49 38.30
CA ASN A 162 0.60 -8.75 38.76
C ASN A 162 1.65 -9.67 39.38
N LEU A 163 2.82 -9.80 38.73
CA LEU A 163 3.92 -10.56 39.27
C LEU A 163 4.38 -10.03 40.64
N SER A 164 4.53 -8.72 40.77
CA SER A 164 4.90 -8.05 42.03
C SER A 164 3.86 -8.25 43.13
N PHE A 165 2.53 -8.18 42.74
CA PHE A 165 1.43 -8.46 43.65
C PHE A 165 1.51 -9.90 44.20
N TYR A 166 1.63 -10.89 43.33
CA TYR A 166 1.77 -12.30 43.81
C TYR A 166 3.02 -12.51 44.63
N LYS A 167 4.14 -11.93 44.20
CA LYS A 167 5.40 -12.00 44.97
C LYS A 167 5.26 -11.44 46.40
N SER A 168 4.47 -10.36 46.56
CA SER A 168 4.25 -9.76 47.90
C SER A 168 3.42 -10.65 48.85
N LYS A 169 2.70 -11.61 48.33
CA LYS A 169 1.92 -12.59 49.13
C LYS A 169 2.71 -13.83 49.54
N LEU A 170 3.90 -13.99 49.02
CA LEU A 170 4.77 -15.15 49.32
C LEU A 170 5.68 -14.87 50.51
N LYS A 171 6.07 -15.93 51.23
CA LYS A 171 7.09 -15.83 52.26
C LYS A 171 8.44 -15.49 51.62
N PRO A 172 9.35 -14.77 52.31
CA PRO A 172 10.61 -14.32 51.75
C PRO A 172 11.50 -15.43 51.14
N ILE A 173 11.39 -16.63 51.65
CA ILE A 173 12.16 -17.81 51.20
C ILE A 173 11.51 -18.53 50.00
N THR A 174 10.28 -18.16 49.60
CA THR A 174 9.55 -18.85 48.53
C THR A 174 10.12 -18.44 47.18
N LYS A 175 10.56 -19.41 46.38
CA LYS A 175 10.99 -19.19 44.99
C LYS A 175 9.80 -19.29 44.06
N MET A 176 9.71 -18.39 43.12
CA MET A 176 8.75 -18.43 42.03
C MET A 176 9.39 -18.97 40.74
N MET A 177 8.66 -19.81 40.04
CA MET A 177 9.06 -20.29 38.72
C MET A 177 7.94 -20.02 37.73
N ALA A 178 8.26 -19.32 36.65
CA ALA A 178 7.34 -19.09 35.52
C ALA A 178 7.68 -20.10 34.42
N MET A 179 6.65 -20.76 33.89
CA MET A 179 6.83 -21.62 32.74
C MET A 179 6.48 -20.79 31.47
N VAL A 180 7.47 -20.65 30.60
CA VAL A 180 7.30 -20.01 29.28
C VAL A 180 7.51 -21.07 28.21
N LYS A 181 6.55 -21.21 27.29
CA LYS A 181 6.63 -22.15 26.16
C LYS A 181 6.07 -21.53 24.88
N ALA A 182 6.38 -22.17 23.74
CA ALA A 182 5.90 -21.75 22.43
C ALA A 182 6.10 -20.25 22.14
N PHE A 183 7.27 -19.71 22.51
CA PHE A 183 7.61 -18.30 22.35
C PHE A 183 6.53 -17.36 22.91
N GLY A 184 6.08 -17.63 24.16
CA GLY A 184 5.00 -16.89 24.80
C GLY A 184 3.68 -16.94 24.03
N TYR A 185 3.42 -18.03 23.27
CA TYR A 185 2.30 -18.16 22.33
C TYR A 185 2.26 -17.07 21.25
N GLY A 186 3.43 -16.66 20.77
CA GLY A 186 3.58 -15.63 19.74
C GLY A 186 3.86 -14.21 20.27
N ASN A 187 3.93 -14.04 21.60
CA ASN A 187 4.12 -12.72 22.22
C ASN A 187 5.57 -12.42 22.58
N GLY A 188 6.48 -13.32 22.28
CA GLY A 188 7.88 -13.22 22.67
C GLY A 188 8.21 -13.93 23.98
N GLY A 189 9.49 -14.03 24.30
CA GLY A 189 10.00 -14.63 25.53
C GLY A 189 10.80 -13.64 26.36
#